data_d75113942bb5d0f096ca1b207828a3ce
#
_entry.id   d75113942bb5d0f096ca1b207828a3ce
#
_cell.length_a   1.000
_cell.length_b   1.000
_cell.length_c   1.000
_cell.angle_alpha   90.00
_cell.angle_beta   90.00
_cell.angle_gamma   90.00
#
_symmetry.space_group_name_H-M   'P 1'
#
loop_
_entity.id
_entity.type
_entity.pdbx_description
1 polymer ?
#
loop_
_entity_poly.entity_id
_entity_poly.type
_entity_poly.pdbx_seq_one_letter_code
_entity_poly.pdbx_strand_id
1 'polypeptide(L)'
;MMDQLQEFVFGCMDAWGATATELSAGVWRIELPEGADGLAAWYLGRPTGELLITFDLDRWEEGARLECLTLNSPLVRRLQQYAEGRGAFATITVSRTASSNGTGTHRYQPYLLCRFAARYQSVNVVEERRWLGMNLTTGSTVKVTGDPMSAAGLVEGEPSEEVRSEVSVATSDAVSKLVMLWENEVANRGQALATEAELAYRTESEEAMQVLDGDELVERLEILGQRYAPVAESFLESAVLLWR
;
A
#
# COMPACT_ATOMS: atom_id res chain seq x y z
N MET A 1 16.48 5.67 -15.48
CA MET A 1 15.00 5.41 -15.39
C MET A 1 14.68 3.95 -15.71
N MET A 2 15.31 3.29 -16.70
CA MET A 2 15.13 1.84 -16.95
C MET A 2 15.57 1.00 -15.74
N ASP A 3 16.71 1.30 -15.12
CA ASP A 3 17.23 0.56 -13.95
C ASP A 3 16.24 0.55 -12.77
N GLN A 4 15.58 1.68 -12.48
CA GLN A 4 14.62 1.79 -11.40
C GLN A 4 13.34 0.97 -11.64
N LEU A 5 12.85 0.91 -12.89
CA LEU A 5 11.71 0.07 -13.24
C LEU A 5 12.06 -1.42 -13.09
N GLN A 6 13.26 -1.79 -13.54
CA GLN A 6 13.76 -3.15 -13.44
C GLN A 6 13.92 -3.58 -11.98
N GLU A 7 14.53 -2.75 -11.12
CA GLU A 7 14.67 -2.99 -9.68
C GLU A 7 13.29 -3.13 -9.02
N PHE A 8 12.34 -2.25 -9.35
CA PHE A 8 10.98 -2.33 -8.82
C PHE A 8 10.29 -3.65 -9.20
N VAL A 9 10.33 -4.02 -10.49
CA VAL A 9 9.69 -5.25 -10.98
C VAL A 9 10.30 -6.47 -10.32
N PHE A 10 11.62 -6.57 -10.27
CA PHE A 10 12.29 -7.71 -9.65
C PHE A 10 12.08 -7.77 -8.14
N GLY A 11 12.10 -6.63 -7.45
CA GLY A 11 11.77 -6.57 -6.02
C GLY A 11 10.35 -7.05 -5.71
N CYS A 12 9.38 -6.70 -6.53
CA CYS A 12 8.02 -7.22 -6.40
C CYS A 12 7.92 -8.72 -6.70
N MET A 13 8.64 -9.20 -7.74
CA MET A 13 8.66 -10.61 -8.10
C MET A 13 9.32 -11.47 -7.02
N ASP A 14 10.42 -11.02 -6.46
CA ASP A 14 11.11 -11.68 -5.34
C ASP A 14 10.19 -11.74 -4.10
N ALA A 15 9.49 -10.66 -3.79
CA ALA A 15 8.51 -10.61 -2.70
C ALA A 15 7.32 -11.58 -2.92
N TRP A 16 7.05 -11.99 -4.15
CA TRP A 16 6.09 -13.04 -4.49
C TRP A 16 6.69 -14.44 -4.43
N GLY A 17 8.00 -14.57 -4.25
CA GLY A 17 8.71 -15.84 -4.33
C GLY A 17 8.91 -16.32 -5.76
N ALA A 18 8.82 -15.43 -6.75
CA ALA A 18 9.09 -15.74 -8.14
C ALA A 18 10.62 -15.80 -8.39
N THR A 19 11.05 -16.65 -9.30
CA THR A 19 12.46 -16.77 -9.70
C THR A 19 12.64 -16.07 -11.04
N ALA A 20 13.60 -15.14 -11.10
CA ALA A 20 13.98 -14.45 -12.32
C ALA A 20 15.31 -15.01 -12.85
N THR A 21 15.33 -15.46 -14.10
CA THR A 21 16.52 -16.00 -14.78
C THR A 21 16.76 -15.25 -16.07
N GLU A 22 17.95 -14.68 -16.26
CA GLU A 22 18.33 -14.05 -17.52
C GLU A 22 18.65 -15.12 -18.58
N LEU A 23 17.89 -15.13 -19.67
CA LEU A 23 18.08 -16.07 -20.79
C LEU A 23 19.08 -15.57 -21.82
N SER A 24 19.03 -14.28 -22.07
CA SER A 24 19.96 -13.56 -22.93
C SER A 24 20.01 -12.11 -22.48
N ALA A 25 21.02 -11.34 -22.92
CA ALA A 25 21.19 -9.97 -22.48
C ALA A 25 19.87 -9.17 -22.57
N GLY A 26 19.28 -8.81 -21.42
CA GLY A 26 18.05 -8.03 -21.31
C GLY A 26 16.75 -8.79 -21.54
N VAL A 27 16.78 -10.12 -21.66
CA VAL A 27 15.58 -10.98 -21.74
C VAL A 27 15.56 -11.90 -20.53
N TRP A 28 14.47 -11.84 -19.78
CA TRP A 28 14.32 -12.54 -18.51
C TRP A 28 13.15 -13.53 -18.55
N ARG A 29 13.38 -14.70 -17.96
CA ARG A 29 12.34 -15.66 -17.64
C ARG A 29 11.95 -15.46 -16.18
N ILE A 30 10.68 -15.28 -15.92
CA ILE A 30 10.10 -15.23 -14.59
C ILE A 30 9.30 -16.50 -14.38
N GLU A 31 9.67 -17.28 -13.38
CA GLU A 31 8.92 -18.47 -12.94
C GLU A 31 8.15 -18.12 -11.69
N LEU A 32 6.82 -18.22 -11.75
CA LEU A 32 5.93 -17.91 -10.63
C LEU A 32 5.79 -19.13 -9.72
N PRO A 33 5.70 -18.97 -8.40
CA PRO A 33 5.49 -20.08 -7.48
C PRO A 33 4.14 -20.74 -7.71
N GLU A 34 4.01 -22.02 -7.32
CA GLU A 34 2.75 -22.75 -7.36
C GLU A 34 1.65 -21.98 -6.60
N GLY A 35 0.51 -21.75 -7.25
CA GLY A 35 -0.60 -20.95 -6.70
C GLY A 35 -0.63 -19.48 -7.15
N ALA A 36 0.42 -18.99 -7.83
CA ALA A 36 0.41 -17.69 -8.50
C ALA A 36 -0.24 -17.74 -9.89
N ASP A 37 -0.64 -18.92 -10.34
CA ASP A 37 -1.20 -19.20 -11.66
C ASP A 37 -2.40 -18.30 -12.02
N GLY A 38 -3.19 -17.89 -11.04
CA GLY A 38 -4.33 -16.99 -11.25
C GLY A 38 -3.92 -15.62 -11.80
N LEU A 39 -2.72 -15.13 -11.48
CA LEU A 39 -2.22 -13.85 -11.95
C LEU A 39 -1.60 -13.93 -13.33
N ALA A 40 -0.81 -14.99 -13.58
CA ALA A 40 -0.22 -15.27 -14.88
C ALA A 40 -1.30 -15.66 -15.90
N ALA A 41 -2.26 -16.52 -15.52
CA ALA A 41 -3.39 -16.92 -16.35
C ALA A 41 -4.29 -15.73 -16.68
N TRP A 42 -4.55 -14.86 -15.71
CA TRP A 42 -5.35 -13.65 -15.91
C TRP A 42 -4.64 -12.65 -16.84
N TYR A 43 -3.33 -12.48 -16.67
CA TYR A 43 -2.58 -11.49 -17.42
C TYR A 43 -2.27 -11.92 -18.85
N LEU A 44 -1.90 -13.19 -19.05
CA LEU A 44 -1.46 -13.71 -20.33
C LEU A 44 -2.57 -14.44 -21.09
N GLY A 45 -3.75 -14.66 -20.49
CA GLY A 45 -4.77 -15.53 -21.03
C GLY A 45 -4.28 -16.98 -21.24
N ARG A 46 -3.25 -17.40 -20.49
CA ARG A 46 -2.58 -18.71 -20.62
C ARG A 46 -2.30 -19.31 -19.25
N PRO A 47 -2.47 -20.63 -19.10
CA PRO A 47 -2.23 -21.32 -17.82
C PRO A 47 -0.75 -21.73 -17.66
N THR A 48 0.19 -20.82 -17.92
CA THR A 48 1.62 -21.13 -17.76
C THR A 48 2.23 -20.23 -16.69
N GLY A 49 2.79 -20.82 -15.64
CA GLY A 49 3.51 -20.13 -14.59
C GLY A 49 4.85 -19.49 -15.03
N GLU A 50 5.05 -19.34 -16.35
CA GLU A 50 6.27 -18.81 -16.96
C GLU A 50 5.95 -17.53 -17.75
N LEU A 51 6.69 -16.46 -17.47
CA LEU A 51 6.57 -15.17 -18.13
C LEU A 51 7.94 -14.77 -18.72
N LEU A 52 7.96 -14.42 -20.01
CA LEU A 52 9.17 -13.86 -20.66
C LEU A 52 9.02 -12.35 -20.75
N ILE A 53 9.97 -11.61 -20.19
CA ILE A 53 9.96 -10.15 -20.14
C ILE A 53 11.26 -9.55 -20.67
N THR A 54 11.14 -8.34 -21.18
CA THR A 54 12.26 -7.44 -21.47
C THR A 54 11.91 -6.02 -21.04
N PHE A 55 12.91 -5.21 -20.76
CA PHE A 55 12.77 -3.76 -20.55
C PHE A 55 13.28 -2.96 -21.75
N ASP A 56 13.76 -3.65 -22.79
CA ASP A 56 14.34 -3.07 -23.99
C ASP A 56 13.35 -3.22 -25.15
N LEU A 57 12.86 -2.07 -25.65
CA LEU A 57 11.93 -2.01 -26.78
C LEU A 57 12.53 -2.55 -28.07
N ASP A 58 13.86 -2.44 -28.25
CA ASP A 58 14.53 -2.91 -29.46
C ASP A 58 14.58 -4.44 -29.57
N ARG A 59 14.26 -5.13 -28.46
CA ARG A 59 14.19 -6.59 -28.39
C ARG A 59 12.80 -7.15 -28.51
N TRP A 60 11.79 -6.27 -28.46
CA TRP A 60 10.40 -6.68 -28.57
C TRP A 60 10.01 -6.86 -30.04
N GLU A 61 9.50 -8.04 -30.39
CA GLU A 61 8.92 -8.34 -31.70
C GLU A 61 7.43 -8.59 -31.57
N GLU A 62 6.64 -8.01 -32.44
CA GLU A 62 5.20 -8.18 -32.46
C GLU A 62 4.83 -9.66 -32.72
N GLY A 63 4.05 -10.27 -31.81
CA GLY A 63 3.69 -11.69 -31.86
C GLY A 63 4.65 -12.63 -31.12
N ALA A 64 5.78 -12.14 -30.60
CA ALA A 64 6.63 -12.91 -29.72
C ALA A 64 5.94 -13.17 -28.36
N ARG A 65 6.31 -14.29 -27.71
CA ARG A 65 5.87 -14.54 -26.31
C ARG A 65 6.57 -13.66 -25.28
N LEU A 66 7.35 -12.70 -25.75
CA LEU A 66 8.15 -11.77 -24.96
C LEU A 66 7.37 -10.48 -24.73
N GLU A 67 7.21 -10.10 -23.48
CA GLU A 67 6.55 -8.86 -23.10
C GLU A 67 7.57 -7.76 -22.80
N CYS A 68 7.41 -6.61 -23.45
CA CYS A 68 8.21 -5.43 -23.13
C CYS A 68 7.55 -4.66 -22.00
N LEU A 69 8.21 -4.57 -20.83
CA LEU A 69 7.73 -3.88 -19.67
C LEU A 69 8.10 -2.40 -19.71
N THR A 70 7.08 -1.57 -19.63
CA THR A 70 7.16 -0.11 -19.48
C THR A 70 6.34 0.32 -18.27
N LEU A 71 6.46 1.57 -17.83
CA LEU A 71 5.64 2.12 -16.73
C LEU A 71 4.12 2.00 -16.96
N ASN A 72 3.72 1.90 -18.23
CA ASN A 72 2.30 1.77 -18.60
C ASN A 72 1.84 0.33 -18.80
N SER A 73 2.74 -0.65 -18.71
CA SER A 73 2.40 -2.05 -18.88
C SER A 73 1.38 -2.51 -17.83
N PRO A 74 0.36 -3.30 -18.20
CA PRO A 74 -0.63 -3.81 -17.26
C PRO A 74 0.00 -4.59 -16.10
N LEU A 75 1.06 -5.36 -16.34
CA LEU A 75 1.80 -6.07 -15.30
C LEU A 75 2.41 -5.09 -14.29
N VAL A 76 3.08 -4.02 -14.77
CA VAL A 76 3.68 -3.02 -13.87
C VAL A 76 2.62 -2.33 -13.02
N ARG A 77 1.47 -1.98 -13.58
CA ARG A 77 0.34 -1.44 -12.81
C ARG A 77 -0.17 -2.40 -11.73
N ARG A 78 -0.21 -3.70 -12.03
CA ARG A 78 -0.59 -4.73 -11.04
C ARG A 78 0.45 -4.86 -9.94
N LEU A 79 1.73 -4.82 -10.29
CA LEU A 79 2.81 -4.83 -9.31
C LEU A 79 2.77 -3.59 -8.42
N GLN A 80 2.43 -2.41 -8.98
CA GLN A 80 2.22 -1.20 -8.20
C GLN A 80 1.05 -1.36 -7.21
N GLN A 81 -0.10 -1.85 -7.67
CA GLN A 81 -1.25 -2.12 -6.79
C GLN A 81 -0.90 -3.13 -5.68
N TYR A 82 -0.14 -4.16 -6.03
CA TYR A 82 0.34 -5.15 -5.06
C TYR A 82 1.32 -4.54 -4.05
N ALA A 83 2.27 -3.71 -4.50
CA ALA A 83 3.22 -3.02 -3.65
C ALA A 83 2.52 -1.98 -2.75
N GLU A 84 1.55 -1.24 -3.29
CA GLU A 84 0.70 -0.32 -2.52
C GLU A 84 -0.07 -1.05 -1.42
N GLY A 85 -0.59 -2.25 -1.70
CA GLY A 85 -1.32 -3.07 -0.72
C GLY A 85 -0.41 -3.72 0.34
N ARG A 86 0.90 -3.83 0.11
CA ARG A 86 1.85 -4.42 1.07
C ARG A 86 2.69 -3.41 1.82
N GLY A 87 2.70 -2.15 1.36
CA GLY A 87 3.47 -1.07 1.96
C GLY A 87 4.97 -1.21 1.74
N ALA A 88 5.71 -0.19 2.15
CA ALA A 88 7.16 -0.18 2.20
C ALA A 88 7.65 -0.21 3.66
N PHE A 89 8.71 -0.95 3.94
CA PHE A 89 9.35 -0.97 5.24
C PHE A 89 10.75 -0.37 5.14
N ALA A 90 11.05 0.61 6.01
CA ALA A 90 12.38 1.20 6.10
C ALA A 90 12.82 1.32 7.57
N THR A 91 14.11 1.14 7.82
CA THR A 91 14.72 1.43 9.12
C THR A 91 15.49 2.74 9.03
N ILE A 92 15.14 3.69 9.89
CA ILE A 92 15.73 5.03 9.89
C ILE A 92 16.25 5.35 11.29
N THR A 93 17.48 5.79 11.35
CA THR A 93 18.09 6.28 12.58
C THR A 93 18.14 7.79 12.55
N VAL A 94 17.61 8.44 13.58
CA VAL A 94 17.75 9.90 13.75
C VAL A 94 19.07 10.19 14.39
N SER A 95 20.00 10.79 13.63
CA SER A 95 21.20 11.36 14.20
C SER A 95 20.83 12.66 14.92
N ARG A 96 20.77 12.64 16.24
CA ARG A 96 20.78 13.88 17.01
C ARG A 96 22.16 14.49 16.90
N THR A 97 22.27 15.65 16.27
CA THR A 97 23.42 16.53 16.49
C THR A 97 23.48 16.81 17.99
N ALA A 98 24.47 16.24 18.65
CA ALA A 98 24.67 16.38 20.08
C ALA A 98 24.76 17.88 20.42
N SER A 99 23.75 18.40 21.09
CA SER A 99 23.88 19.63 21.84
C SER A 99 24.92 19.37 22.93
N SER A 100 26.06 20.00 22.86
CA SER A 100 27.34 19.72 23.52
C SER A 100 27.40 19.95 25.02
N ASN A 101 26.35 19.75 25.78
CA ASN A 101 26.38 20.05 27.23
C ASN A 101 25.64 18.98 28.07
N GLY A 102 25.98 17.70 27.92
CA GLY A 102 25.39 16.70 28.80
C GLY A 102 26.08 15.34 28.75
N THR A 103 26.70 14.96 29.86
CA THR A 103 27.23 13.60 30.13
C THR A 103 26.13 12.56 30.31
N GLY A 104 25.06 12.63 29.50
CA GLY A 104 23.96 11.67 29.54
C GLY A 104 24.15 10.61 28.46
N THR A 105 24.19 9.35 28.83
CA THR A 105 24.02 8.23 27.92
C THR A 105 22.73 8.44 27.14
N HIS A 106 22.83 8.79 25.87
CA HIS A 106 21.68 8.94 24.99
C HIS A 106 21.04 7.56 24.79
N ARG A 107 19.93 7.28 25.46
CA ARG A 107 19.13 6.11 25.18
C ARG A 107 18.30 6.39 23.94
N TYR A 108 18.54 5.63 22.90
CA TYR A 108 17.68 5.63 21.73
C TYR A 108 16.37 4.93 22.10
N GLN A 109 15.26 5.54 21.73
CA GLN A 109 13.94 4.90 21.86
C GLN A 109 13.45 4.47 20.48
N PRO A 110 13.10 3.19 20.32
CA PRO A 110 12.55 2.69 19.06
C PRO A 110 11.08 3.06 18.93
N TYR A 111 10.73 3.60 17.78
CA TYR A 111 9.35 3.89 17.38
C TYR A 111 9.06 3.20 16.06
N LEU A 112 7.94 2.50 16.00
CA LEU A 112 7.38 2.06 14.73
C LEU A 112 6.39 3.12 14.26
N LEU A 113 6.58 3.63 13.04
CA LEU A 113 5.69 4.55 12.38
C LEU A 113 5.09 3.87 11.16
N CYS A 114 3.77 3.82 11.07
CA CYS A 114 3.06 3.25 9.94
C CYS A 114 2.24 4.35 9.25
N ARG A 115 2.36 4.45 7.93
CA ARG A 115 1.54 5.30 7.11
C ARG A 115 0.41 4.47 6.55
N PHE A 116 -0.79 4.89 6.84
CA PHE A 116 -2.01 4.27 6.36
C PHE A 116 -2.72 5.19 5.39
N ALA A 117 -3.40 4.58 4.41
CA ALA A 117 -4.36 5.23 3.56
C ALA A 117 -5.73 4.58 3.73
N ALA A 118 -6.78 5.36 3.60
CA ALA A 118 -8.15 4.88 3.44
C ALA A 118 -8.80 5.57 2.26
N ARG A 119 -9.60 4.82 1.54
CA ARG A 119 -10.44 5.31 0.46
C ARG A 119 -11.89 5.01 0.79
N TYR A 120 -12.69 6.05 0.83
CA TYR A 120 -14.12 5.96 1.05
C TYR A 120 -14.82 6.35 -0.25
N GLN A 121 -15.73 5.50 -0.66
CA GLN A 121 -16.61 5.76 -1.78
C GLN A 121 -18.04 5.78 -1.27
N SER A 122 -18.71 6.90 -1.45
CA SER A 122 -20.14 7.07 -1.18
C SER A 122 -20.68 8.04 -2.23
N VAL A 123 -21.28 9.17 -1.84
CA VAL A 123 -21.64 10.26 -2.75
C VAL A 123 -20.40 10.81 -3.49
N ASN A 124 -19.29 10.88 -2.77
CA ASN A 124 -17.99 11.32 -3.28
C ASN A 124 -16.91 10.30 -2.91
N VAL A 125 -15.80 10.35 -3.65
CA VAL A 125 -14.59 9.61 -3.29
C VAL A 125 -13.74 10.50 -2.40
N VAL A 126 -13.44 10.01 -1.19
CA VAL A 126 -12.57 10.69 -0.22
C VAL A 126 -11.39 9.77 0.08
N GLU A 127 -10.19 10.31 0.00
CA GLU A 127 -8.97 9.63 0.39
C GLU A 127 -8.38 10.31 1.63
N GLU A 128 -8.04 9.53 2.63
CA GLU A 128 -7.36 9.97 3.84
C GLU A 128 -6.04 9.24 3.98
N ARG A 129 -4.99 9.97 4.39
CA ARG A 129 -3.69 9.41 4.73
C ARG A 129 -3.28 9.86 6.12
N ARG A 130 -2.79 8.91 6.92
CA ARG A 130 -2.40 9.22 8.31
C ARG A 130 -1.19 8.39 8.74
N TRP A 131 -0.34 9.02 9.52
CA TRP A 131 0.70 8.33 10.27
C TRP A 131 0.19 7.93 11.65
N LEU A 132 0.37 6.65 12.00
CA LEU A 132 0.20 6.14 13.35
C LEU A 132 1.56 5.63 13.84
N GLY A 133 1.83 5.82 15.11
CA GLY A 133 3.10 5.41 15.70
C GLY A 133 2.94 4.62 17.00
N MET A 134 3.94 3.82 17.31
CA MET A 134 4.07 3.09 18.56
C MET A 134 5.49 3.15 19.09
N ASN A 135 5.64 3.44 20.37
CA ASN A 135 6.91 3.29 21.08
C ASN A 135 7.11 1.80 21.37
N LEU A 136 8.15 1.18 20.82
CA LEU A 136 8.40 -0.25 20.96
C LEU A 136 8.96 -0.65 22.32
N THR A 137 9.44 0.30 23.12
CA THR A 137 9.86 0.02 24.50
C THR A 137 8.67 -0.07 25.45
N THR A 138 7.67 0.80 25.27
CA THR A 138 6.52 0.88 26.17
C THR A 138 5.25 0.25 25.64
N GLY A 139 5.18 -0.02 24.33
CA GLY A 139 3.97 -0.48 23.63
C GLY A 139 2.86 0.57 23.54
N SER A 140 3.15 1.82 23.88
CA SER A 140 2.16 2.89 23.82
C SER A 140 2.08 3.51 22.42
N THR A 141 0.86 3.83 21.99
CA THR A 141 0.64 4.57 20.75
C THR A 141 1.11 6.02 20.90
N VAL A 142 1.66 6.57 19.82
CA VAL A 142 2.13 7.96 19.79
C VAL A 142 1.41 8.71 18.67
N LYS A 143 1.04 9.95 18.98
CA LYS A 143 0.45 10.84 17.99
C LYS A 143 1.56 11.35 17.06
N VAL A 144 1.41 11.08 15.77
CA VAL A 144 2.30 11.60 14.74
C VAL A 144 1.64 12.79 14.08
N THR A 145 2.28 13.95 14.13
CA THR A 145 1.80 15.19 13.51
C THR A 145 2.72 15.60 12.37
N GLY A 146 2.13 15.87 11.21
CA GLY A 146 2.88 16.17 9.98
C GLY A 146 3.51 14.92 9.36
N ASP A 147 4.41 15.14 8.42
CA ASP A 147 5.19 14.07 7.80
C ASP A 147 6.48 13.82 8.59
N PRO A 148 6.60 12.69 9.30
CA PRO A 148 7.78 12.39 10.10
C PRO A 148 9.04 12.23 9.24
N MET A 149 8.89 11.96 7.92
CA MET A 149 10.00 11.78 6.99
C MET A 149 10.59 13.10 6.52
N SER A 150 9.88 14.22 6.71
CA SER A 150 10.38 15.55 6.36
C SER A 150 11.34 16.14 7.40
N ALA A 151 11.56 15.46 8.53
CA ALA A 151 12.42 15.96 9.60
C ALA A 151 13.89 15.94 9.17
N ALA A 152 14.56 17.10 9.32
CA ALA A 152 15.99 17.21 9.06
C ALA A 152 16.81 16.29 10.01
N GLY A 153 17.82 15.62 9.47
CA GLY A 153 18.72 14.77 10.26
C GLY A 153 18.33 13.28 10.31
N LEU A 154 17.39 12.86 9.48
CA LEU A 154 17.12 11.44 9.26
C LEU A 154 18.28 10.81 8.46
N VAL A 155 18.80 9.70 8.95
CA VAL A 155 19.82 8.89 8.26
C VAL A 155 19.27 7.47 8.14
N GLU A 156 19.23 6.97 6.93
CA GLU A 156 18.88 5.56 6.71
C GLU A 156 20.00 4.68 7.27
N GLY A 157 19.65 3.70 8.08
CA GLY A 157 20.61 2.80 8.68
C GLY A 157 20.04 2.01 9.84
N GLU A 158 20.72 0.90 10.13
CA GLU A 158 20.38 0.06 11.27
C GLU A 158 21.12 0.52 12.53
N PRO A 159 20.46 0.54 13.69
CA PRO A 159 21.12 0.82 14.96
C PRO A 159 22.09 -0.31 15.33
N SER A 160 23.05 0.00 16.20
CA SER A 160 23.96 -1.01 16.76
C SER A 160 23.18 -2.09 17.52
N GLU A 161 23.78 -3.28 17.68
CA GLU A 161 23.16 -4.43 18.35
C GLU A 161 22.74 -4.13 19.79
N GLU A 162 23.50 -3.28 20.49
CA GLU A 162 23.19 -2.82 21.87
C GLU A 162 21.89 -2.02 21.91
N VAL A 163 21.60 -1.21 20.88
CA VAL A 163 20.39 -0.41 20.79
C VAL A 163 19.18 -1.29 20.42
N ARG A 164 19.38 -2.35 19.63
CA ARG A 164 18.32 -3.29 19.26
C ARG A 164 17.76 -4.07 20.47
N SER A 165 18.58 -4.28 21.51
CA SER A 165 18.14 -5.00 22.72
C SER A 165 17.08 -4.26 23.55
N GLU A 166 16.85 -2.97 23.31
CA GLU A 166 15.83 -2.18 24.01
C GLU A 166 14.40 -2.36 23.46
N VAL A 167 14.23 -3.10 22.36
CA VAL A 167 12.89 -3.36 21.79
C VAL A 167 12.20 -4.45 22.61
N SER A 168 11.22 -4.07 23.42
CA SER A 168 10.43 -5.01 24.23
C SER A 168 9.17 -5.52 23.51
N VAL A 169 8.68 -4.79 22.51
CA VAL A 169 7.51 -5.16 21.73
C VAL A 169 7.97 -5.59 20.33
N ALA A 170 7.60 -6.80 19.91
CA ALA A 170 7.91 -7.26 18.58
C ALA A 170 7.29 -6.32 17.51
N THR A 171 8.06 -6.00 16.47
CA THR A 171 7.59 -5.12 15.40
C THR A 171 6.31 -5.63 14.75
N SER A 172 6.16 -6.96 14.58
CA SER A 172 4.96 -7.59 14.06
C SER A 172 3.71 -7.34 14.92
N ASP A 173 3.86 -7.41 16.26
CA ASP A 173 2.77 -7.15 17.18
C ASP A 173 2.38 -5.68 17.18
N ALA A 174 3.37 -4.78 17.06
CA ALA A 174 3.15 -3.35 16.95
C ALA A 174 2.42 -2.99 15.65
N VAL A 175 2.83 -3.57 14.51
CA VAL A 175 2.11 -3.42 13.23
C VAL A 175 0.67 -3.88 13.37
N SER A 176 0.44 -5.08 13.93
CA SER A 176 -0.91 -5.64 14.09
C SER A 176 -1.81 -4.74 14.93
N LYS A 177 -1.28 -4.17 16.01
CA LYS A 177 -2.03 -3.20 16.85
C LYS A 177 -2.35 -1.91 16.11
N LEU A 178 -1.39 -1.36 15.34
CA LEU A 178 -1.61 -0.14 14.57
C LEU A 178 -2.62 -0.37 13.44
N VAL A 179 -2.56 -1.53 12.76
CA VAL A 179 -3.56 -1.93 11.76
C VAL A 179 -4.96 -2.00 12.39
N MET A 180 -5.12 -2.68 13.52
CA MET A 180 -6.42 -2.75 14.23
C MET A 180 -6.96 -1.36 14.61
N LEU A 181 -6.10 -0.47 15.08
CA LEU A 181 -6.50 0.90 15.43
C LEU A 181 -6.99 1.65 14.18
N TRP A 182 -6.25 1.52 13.08
CA TRP A 182 -6.62 2.15 11.82
C TRP A 182 -7.92 1.58 11.25
N GLU A 183 -8.07 0.26 11.20
CA GLU A 183 -9.29 -0.40 10.72
C GLU A 183 -10.54 0.04 11.53
N ASN A 184 -10.41 0.19 12.85
CA ASN A 184 -11.48 0.71 13.67
C ASN A 184 -11.82 2.17 13.32
N GLU A 185 -10.83 3.03 13.09
CA GLU A 185 -11.06 4.42 12.65
C GLU A 185 -11.76 4.44 11.29
N VAL A 186 -11.28 3.62 10.33
CA VAL A 186 -11.86 3.50 8.99
C VAL A 186 -13.30 2.98 9.05
N ALA A 187 -13.57 1.96 9.86
CA ALA A 187 -14.91 1.42 10.03
C ALA A 187 -15.88 2.48 10.60
N ASN A 188 -15.47 3.21 11.63
CA ASN A 188 -16.28 4.28 12.22
C ASN A 188 -16.56 5.40 11.22
N ARG A 189 -15.56 5.80 10.45
CA ARG A 189 -15.70 6.83 9.41
C ARG A 189 -16.58 6.33 8.26
N GLY A 190 -16.35 5.09 7.82
CA GLY A 190 -17.15 4.43 6.78
C GLY A 190 -18.63 4.35 7.17
N GLN A 191 -18.94 4.03 8.42
CA GLN A 191 -20.32 3.98 8.92
C GLN A 191 -20.98 5.36 8.92
N ALA A 192 -20.25 6.41 9.30
CA ALA A 192 -20.78 7.78 9.24
C ALA A 192 -21.11 8.18 7.79
N LEU A 193 -20.19 7.89 6.83
CA LEU A 193 -20.42 8.16 5.42
C LEU A 193 -21.53 7.31 4.82
N ALA A 194 -21.71 6.06 5.27
CA ALA A 194 -22.80 5.20 4.85
C ALA A 194 -24.16 5.78 5.27
N THR A 195 -24.25 6.36 6.49
CA THR A 195 -25.46 7.04 6.95
C THR A 195 -25.80 8.27 6.10
N GLU A 196 -24.79 9.06 5.73
CA GLU A 196 -24.96 10.20 4.83
C GLU A 196 -25.41 9.75 3.42
N ALA A 197 -24.82 8.67 2.90
CA ALA A 197 -25.19 8.09 1.62
C ALA A 197 -26.62 7.55 1.60
N GLU A 198 -27.04 6.88 2.68
CA GLU A 198 -28.41 6.37 2.83
C GLU A 198 -29.44 7.50 2.82
N LEU A 199 -29.14 8.60 3.51
CA LEU A 199 -30.01 9.77 3.53
C LEU A 199 -30.13 10.39 2.12
N ALA A 200 -29.01 10.55 1.42
CA ALA A 200 -28.97 11.07 0.06
C ALA A 200 -29.74 10.16 -0.91
N TYR A 201 -29.51 8.83 -0.83
CA TYR A 201 -30.24 7.83 -1.61
C TYR A 201 -31.77 7.95 -1.40
N ARG A 202 -32.21 8.02 -0.14
CA ARG A 202 -33.63 8.15 0.19
C ARG A 202 -34.23 9.42 -0.43
N THR A 203 -33.55 10.57 -0.29
CA THR A 203 -34.05 11.84 -0.82
C THR A 203 -34.16 11.78 -2.36
N GLU A 204 -33.12 11.34 -3.08
CA GLU A 204 -33.18 11.26 -4.55
C GLU A 204 -34.14 10.17 -5.04
N SER A 205 -34.33 9.11 -4.28
CA SER A 205 -35.31 8.05 -4.62
C SER A 205 -36.74 8.55 -4.46
N GLU A 206 -37.04 9.31 -3.39
CA GLU A 206 -38.34 9.93 -3.19
C GLU A 206 -38.66 10.95 -4.30
N GLU A 207 -37.68 11.75 -4.71
CA GLU A 207 -37.82 12.68 -5.85
C GLU A 207 -38.09 11.91 -7.16
N ALA A 208 -37.34 10.84 -7.42
CA ALA A 208 -37.54 10.02 -8.62
C ALA A 208 -38.92 9.38 -8.67
N MET A 209 -39.44 8.89 -7.53
CA MET A 209 -40.77 8.31 -7.41
C MET A 209 -41.92 9.32 -7.66
N GLN A 210 -41.64 10.62 -7.49
CA GLN A 210 -42.64 11.67 -7.79
C GLN A 210 -42.72 12.02 -9.28
N VAL A 211 -41.67 11.72 -10.04
CA VAL A 211 -41.52 12.22 -11.43
C VAL A 211 -41.54 11.08 -12.46
N LEU A 212 -41.08 9.88 -12.06
CA LEU A 212 -40.88 8.72 -12.93
C LEU A 212 -41.83 7.59 -12.56
N ASP A 213 -42.18 6.76 -13.52
CA ASP A 213 -42.99 5.55 -13.33
C ASP A 213 -42.44 4.37 -14.17
N GLY A 214 -42.95 3.15 -13.90
CA GLY A 214 -42.64 1.95 -14.67
C GLY A 214 -41.15 1.62 -14.75
N ASP A 215 -40.70 1.28 -15.94
CA ASP A 215 -39.32 0.81 -16.18
C ASP A 215 -38.30 1.92 -15.98
N GLU A 216 -38.63 3.18 -16.27
CA GLU A 216 -37.74 4.32 -16.07
C GLU A 216 -37.43 4.55 -14.57
N LEU A 217 -38.39 4.36 -13.72
CA LEU A 217 -38.19 4.44 -12.27
C LEU A 217 -37.29 3.31 -11.77
N VAL A 218 -37.50 2.07 -12.24
CA VAL A 218 -36.68 0.92 -11.85
C VAL A 218 -35.21 1.14 -12.25
N GLU A 219 -34.95 1.55 -13.49
CA GLU A 219 -33.61 1.86 -13.96
C GLU A 219 -32.95 2.98 -13.14
N ARG A 220 -33.72 4.04 -12.84
CA ARG A 220 -33.20 5.15 -12.01
C ARG A 220 -32.85 4.73 -10.60
N LEU A 221 -33.67 3.91 -9.95
CA LEU A 221 -33.40 3.41 -8.60
C LEU A 221 -32.19 2.48 -8.55
N GLU A 222 -31.97 1.69 -9.60
CA GLU A 222 -30.80 0.83 -9.72
C GLU A 222 -29.51 1.67 -9.84
N ILE A 223 -29.51 2.69 -10.69
CA ILE A 223 -28.38 3.64 -10.83
C ILE A 223 -28.09 4.34 -9.50
N LEU A 224 -29.12 4.80 -8.78
CA LEU A 224 -28.97 5.43 -7.48
C LEU A 224 -28.39 4.43 -6.46
N GLY A 225 -28.86 3.19 -6.44
CA GLY A 225 -28.35 2.14 -5.57
C GLY A 225 -26.85 1.88 -5.79
N GLN A 226 -26.39 1.84 -7.03
CA GLN A 226 -24.97 1.69 -7.36
C GLN A 226 -24.16 2.94 -6.97
N ARG A 227 -24.70 4.15 -7.21
CA ARG A 227 -24.03 5.41 -6.90
C ARG A 227 -23.80 5.60 -5.40
N TYR A 228 -24.77 5.21 -4.57
CA TYR A 228 -24.75 5.41 -3.12
C TYR A 228 -24.27 4.19 -2.33
N ALA A 229 -23.84 3.10 -3.00
CA ALA A 229 -23.25 1.96 -2.34
C ALA A 229 -21.95 2.37 -1.61
N PRO A 230 -21.92 2.36 -0.27
CA PRO A 230 -20.74 2.77 0.46
C PRO A 230 -19.67 1.70 0.41
N VAL A 231 -18.44 2.11 0.09
CA VAL A 231 -17.25 1.25 0.15
C VAL A 231 -16.19 1.96 0.97
N ALA A 232 -15.59 1.26 1.91
CA ALA A 232 -14.44 1.73 2.67
C ALA A 232 -13.30 0.72 2.53
N GLU A 233 -12.17 1.17 2.02
CA GLU A 233 -10.97 0.37 1.84
C GLU A 233 -9.84 0.95 2.66
N SER A 234 -9.01 0.12 3.27
CA SER A 234 -7.86 0.55 4.05
C SER A 234 -6.59 -0.15 3.59
N PHE A 235 -5.48 0.59 3.61
CA PHE A 235 -4.19 0.11 3.16
C PHE A 235 -3.09 0.56 4.12
N LEU A 236 -2.12 -0.32 4.39
CA LEU A 236 -0.83 0.06 4.96
C LEU A 236 0.11 0.45 3.81
N GLU A 237 0.40 1.74 3.65
CA GLU A 237 1.26 2.24 2.56
C GLU A 237 2.76 2.01 2.86
N SER A 238 3.16 2.26 4.11
CA SER A 238 4.56 2.12 4.52
C SER A 238 4.71 1.94 6.03
N ALA A 239 5.80 1.31 6.44
CA ALA A 239 6.21 1.21 7.83
C ALA A 239 7.67 1.63 7.97
N VAL A 240 7.97 2.40 9.03
CA VAL A 240 9.30 2.92 9.30
C VAL A 240 9.66 2.63 10.75
N LEU A 241 10.79 1.98 10.96
CA LEU A 241 11.38 1.83 12.29
C LEU A 241 12.31 3.02 12.54
N LEU A 242 11.91 3.87 13.47
CA LEU A 242 12.62 5.10 13.81
C LEU A 242 13.29 4.95 15.18
N TRP A 243 14.57 5.20 15.24
CA TRP A 243 15.35 5.28 16.47
C TRP A 243 15.62 6.74 16.84
N ARG A 244 15.09 7.19 17.96
CA ARG A 244 15.17 8.59 18.40
C ARG A 244 15.79 8.72 19.80
#